data_3c8b9982b5feccdb6560805563386a31
#
_entry.id   3c8b9982b5feccdb6560805563386a31
#
_cell.length_a   1.000
_cell.length_b   1.000
_cell.length_c   1.000
_cell.angle_alpha   90.00
_cell.angle_beta   90.00
_cell.angle_gamma   90.00
#
_symmetry.space_group_name_H-M   'P 1'
#
loop_
_entity.id
_entity.type
_entity.pdbx_description
1 polymer ?
#
loop_
_entity_poly.entity_id
_entity_poly.type
_entity_poly.pdbx_seq_one_letter_code
_entity_poly.pdbx_strand_id
1 'polypeptide(L)'
;MENETKDWEINPHLYLQDDEGNFVLKKDGTPRKKAGRPQTTTEKAVKAARATIGRKQRNIKKLEEKLNNARQSFKKQKETIQKLDKTVEGPVTKDELDNLPKAVREDLQDRKVLFHPNEGPQTEFLAAGEKDVLYGGAAGGGKSFAMIVDPLRYCHKKAHRALILRRSMPELREMIDKSRELYPQAFPGAKFREVEKLWNFPSGAKVEFGFLERDADVYRYQGQAYSWIGFDEITHLPTEFSWNYLASRLRTTDPEIQTYLRCTANPGGVGATWVKRRYIEPSESNTSFTGTDGLTRKFIPAKLADNPYLANDGVYEQMLKSLPPIQRRQLLEGNWEVAEGAAFVEFDPNVHVITPFEIPISWERVKGIDYGYASESCCLWGTIDMNDGTLIIYRELYKKGLTGEELGAIIGDMELVDPFSVPGVLDTAAWAKTGTTGPTVGEALVRAGHKLRRADKNRIQGKIQIHEFLKVRENGRPKLQIFNTCPNLIRELQSIPLSKTNPEDVDTHASDHAYDALRYMIMSRPKMESPLERLRGIKREIHLPSDSTFGY
;
A
#
# COMPACT_ATOMS: atom_id res chain seq x y z
N MET A 1 -7.05 -39.01 -57.34
CA MET A 1 -5.61 -38.91 -57.00
C MET A 1 -5.24 -37.46 -57.18
N GLU A 2 -5.33 -36.71 -56.08
CA GLU A 2 -4.88 -35.31 -56.03
C GLU A 2 -3.35 -35.30 -56.08
N ASN A 3 -2.79 -34.66 -57.12
CA ASN A 3 -1.38 -34.40 -57.23
C ASN A 3 -1.00 -33.35 -56.15
N GLU A 4 -0.51 -33.79 -54.99
CA GLU A 4 0.17 -32.90 -54.04
C GLU A 4 1.44 -32.37 -54.72
N THR A 5 1.40 -31.12 -55.19
CA THR A 5 2.58 -30.39 -55.67
C THR A 5 3.61 -30.30 -54.54
N LYS A 6 4.81 -30.79 -54.78
CA LYS A 6 5.86 -30.88 -53.75
C LYS A 6 6.39 -29.47 -53.38
N ASP A 7 6.64 -29.22 -52.09
CA ASP A 7 7.02 -27.91 -51.51
C ASP A 7 8.19 -27.19 -52.25
N TRP A 8 9.13 -27.96 -52.83
CA TRP A 8 10.25 -27.38 -53.59
C TRP A 8 9.86 -26.93 -55.00
N GLU A 9 8.75 -27.39 -55.55
CA GLU A 9 8.22 -26.95 -56.84
C GLU A 9 7.50 -25.61 -56.68
N ILE A 10 6.91 -25.36 -55.52
CA ILE A 10 6.21 -24.14 -55.19
C ILE A 10 7.18 -23.07 -54.70
N ASN A 11 8.22 -23.46 -53.92
CA ASN A 11 9.16 -22.57 -53.25
C ASN A 11 10.64 -22.90 -53.59
N PRO A 12 11.07 -22.87 -54.84
CA PRO A 12 12.41 -23.33 -55.22
C PRO A 12 13.54 -22.47 -54.60
N HIS A 13 13.28 -21.20 -54.29
CA HIS A 13 14.23 -20.29 -53.66
C HIS A 13 14.64 -20.68 -52.22
N LEU A 14 13.91 -21.57 -51.58
CA LEU A 14 14.20 -22.07 -50.21
C LEU A 14 15.17 -23.23 -50.21
N TYR A 15 15.56 -23.77 -51.38
CA TYR A 15 16.38 -24.97 -51.50
C TYR A 15 17.74 -24.65 -52.14
N LEU A 16 18.76 -25.45 -51.82
CA LEU A 16 20.08 -25.31 -52.39
C LEU A 16 20.06 -25.77 -53.86
N GLN A 17 20.61 -24.96 -54.75
CA GLN A 17 20.83 -25.25 -56.15
C GLN A 17 22.34 -25.19 -56.42
N ASP A 18 22.82 -26.00 -57.36
CA ASP A 18 24.18 -25.93 -57.90
C ASP A 18 24.32 -24.77 -58.92
N ASP A 19 25.52 -24.58 -59.46
CA ASP A 19 25.82 -23.52 -60.42
C ASP A 19 25.07 -23.66 -61.74
N GLU A 20 24.49 -24.82 -62.02
CA GLU A 20 23.68 -25.12 -63.20
C GLU A 20 22.16 -24.98 -62.91
N GLY A 21 21.76 -24.66 -61.69
CA GLY A 21 20.38 -24.43 -61.30
C GLY A 21 19.64 -25.71 -60.84
N ASN A 22 20.30 -26.85 -60.74
CA ASN A 22 19.70 -28.09 -60.28
C ASN A 22 19.66 -28.16 -58.74
N PHE A 23 18.63 -28.81 -58.16
CA PHE A 23 18.54 -28.97 -56.72
C PHE A 23 19.59 -29.93 -56.16
N VAL A 24 20.35 -29.48 -55.15
CA VAL A 24 21.25 -30.38 -54.40
C VAL A 24 20.44 -31.32 -53.55
N LEU A 25 20.56 -32.62 -53.81
CA LEU A 25 19.77 -33.67 -53.15
C LEU A 25 20.42 -34.18 -51.86
N LYS A 26 19.60 -34.63 -50.94
CA LYS A 26 20.01 -35.46 -49.79
C LYS A 26 20.17 -36.92 -50.21
N LYS A 27 20.68 -37.75 -49.30
CA LYS A 27 20.82 -39.22 -49.53
C LYS A 27 19.49 -39.95 -49.80
N ASP A 28 18.36 -39.33 -49.40
CA ASP A 28 17.00 -39.86 -49.62
C ASP A 28 16.35 -39.38 -50.93
N GLY A 29 17.11 -38.66 -51.77
CA GLY A 29 16.64 -38.15 -53.05
C GLY A 29 15.79 -36.86 -52.96
N THR A 30 15.61 -36.27 -51.79
CA THR A 30 14.86 -35.01 -51.62
C THR A 30 15.77 -33.78 -51.69
N PRO A 31 15.33 -32.64 -52.26
CA PRO A 31 16.12 -31.43 -52.30
C PRO A 31 16.55 -30.89 -50.93
N ARG A 32 17.78 -30.41 -50.82
CA ARG A 32 18.34 -29.81 -49.60
C ARG A 32 17.85 -28.39 -49.45
N LYS A 33 17.15 -28.09 -48.32
CA LYS A 33 16.81 -26.70 -47.99
C LYS A 33 18.08 -25.89 -47.70
N LYS A 34 18.11 -24.65 -48.15
CA LYS A 34 19.16 -23.68 -47.77
C LYS A 34 19.20 -23.57 -46.23
N ALA A 35 20.39 -23.63 -45.65
CA ALA A 35 20.55 -23.33 -44.24
C ALA A 35 20.01 -21.90 -43.99
N GLY A 36 19.01 -21.78 -43.14
CA GLY A 36 18.42 -20.49 -42.83
C GLY A 36 19.51 -19.51 -42.36
N ARG A 37 19.47 -18.30 -42.88
CA ARG A 37 20.38 -17.22 -42.47
C ARG A 37 20.45 -17.16 -40.94
N PRO A 38 21.64 -17.08 -40.32
CA PRO A 38 21.72 -16.99 -38.87
C PRO A 38 20.90 -15.76 -38.42
N GLN A 39 19.87 -16.00 -37.60
CA GLN A 39 19.00 -14.95 -37.14
C GLN A 39 19.82 -13.93 -36.38
N THR A 40 19.68 -12.64 -36.75
CA THR A 40 20.30 -11.54 -36.03
C THR A 40 19.82 -11.52 -34.57
N THR A 41 20.60 -10.94 -33.67
CA THR A 41 20.25 -10.81 -32.24
C THR A 41 18.86 -10.17 -32.06
N THR A 42 18.53 -9.21 -32.93
CA THR A 42 17.24 -8.52 -32.97
C THR A 42 16.09 -9.44 -33.39
N GLU A 43 16.29 -10.32 -34.40
CA GLU A 43 15.25 -11.27 -34.83
C GLU A 43 14.96 -12.34 -33.76
N LYS A 44 15.99 -12.80 -33.05
CA LYS A 44 15.83 -13.70 -31.89
C LYS A 44 15.05 -13.02 -30.77
N ALA A 45 15.36 -11.75 -30.47
CA ALA A 45 14.65 -10.96 -29.46
C ALA A 45 13.17 -10.74 -29.83
N VAL A 46 12.88 -10.42 -31.10
CA VAL A 46 11.50 -10.26 -31.59
C VAL A 46 10.72 -11.57 -31.51
N LYS A 47 11.35 -12.70 -31.85
CA LYS A 47 10.71 -14.02 -31.75
C LYS A 47 10.42 -14.40 -30.30
N ALA A 48 11.35 -14.11 -29.38
CA ALA A 48 11.16 -14.34 -27.94
C ALA A 48 10.06 -13.44 -27.36
N ALA A 49 10.03 -12.15 -27.76
CA ALA A 49 8.98 -11.23 -27.37
C ALA A 49 7.59 -11.67 -27.84
N ARG A 50 7.46 -12.10 -29.11
CA ARG A 50 6.19 -12.66 -29.65
C ARG A 50 5.75 -13.91 -28.90
N ALA A 51 6.66 -14.80 -28.55
CA ALA A 51 6.34 -15.99 -27.74
C ALA A 51 5.86 -15.63 -26.34
N THR A 52 6.46 -14.60 -25.73
CA THR A 52 6.07 -14.09 -24.41
C THR A 52 4.70 -13.43 -24.45
N ILE A 53 4.41 -12.63 -25.48
CA ILE A 53 3.10 -12.01 -25.71
C ILE A 53 2.02 -13.09 -25.87
N GLY A 54 2.27 -14.11 -26.70
CA GLY A 54 1.33 -15.22 -26.89
C GLY A 54 1.08 -16.03 -25.62
N ARG A 55 2.08 -16.15 -24.72
CA ARG A 55 1.92 -16.79 -23.41
C ARG A 55 1.07 -15.92 -22.47
N LYS A 56 1.32 -14.61 -22.44
CA LYS A 56 0.51 -13.64 -21.66
C LYS A 56 -0.94 -13.59 -22.14
N GLN A 57 -1.19 -13.56 -23.43
CA GLN A 57 -2.56 -13.58 -23.99
C GLN A 57 -3.33 -14.87 -23.61
N ARG A 58 -2.67 -16.04 -23.62
CA ARG A 58 -3.30 -17.28 -23.16
C ARG A 58 -3.61 -17.25 -21.66
N ASN A 59 -2.76 -16.63 -20.85
CA ASN A 59 -3.01 -16.46 -19.42
C ASN A 59 -4.16 -15.49 -19.16
N ILE A 60 -4.23 -14.38 -19.91
CA ILE A 60 -5.36 -13.43 -19.83
C ILE A 60 -6.67 -14.15 -20.14
N LYS A 61 -6.75 -14.91 -21.23
CA LYS A 61 -7.96 -15.68 -21.58
C LYS A 61 -8.37 -16.68 -20.49
N LYS A 62 -7.41 -17.37 -19.87
CA LYS A 62 -7.69 -18.26 -18.73
C LYS A 62 -8.17 -17.51 -17.47
N LEU A 63 -7.67 -16.30 -17.24
CA LEU A 63 -8.12 -15.47 -16.14
C LEU A 63 -9.53 -14.91 -16.39
N GLU A 64 -9.83 -14.52 -17.63
CA GLU A 64 -11.17 -14.08 -18.03
C GLU A 64 -12.21 -15.21 -17.87
N GLU A 65 -11.87 -16.46 -18.26
CA GLU A 65 -12.73 -17.63 -18.04
C GLU A 65 -12.96 -17.87 -16.53
N LYS A 66 -11.91 -17.80 -15.72
CA LYS A 66 -12.04 -17.93 -14.25
C LYS A 66 -12.88 -16.81 -13.64
N LEU A 67 -12.71 -15.59 -14.12
CA LEU A 67 -13.49 -14.41 -13.67
C LEU A 67 -14.96 -14.56 -14.04
N ASN A 68 -15.28 -15.03 -15.26
CA ASN A 68 -16.65 -15.28 -15.67
C ASN A 68 -17.30 -16.41 -14.87
N ASN A 69 -16.57 -17.48 -14.58
CA ASN A 69 -17.07 -18.57 -13.73
C ASN A 69 -17.33 -18.08 -12.29
N ALA A 70 -16.43 -17.25 -11.75
CA ALA A 70 -16.60 -16.63 -10.44
C ALA A 70 -17.81 -15.68 -10.41
N ARG A 71 -18.00 -14.85 -11.47
CA ARG A 71 -19.18 -13.99 -11.60
C ARG A 71 -20.49 -14.77 -11.67
N GLN A 72 -20.51 -15.89 -12.39
CA GLN A 72 -21.69 -16.75 -12.45
C GLN A 72 -21.98 -17.44 -11.11
N SER A 73 -20.93 -17.88 -10.41
CA SER A 73 -21.06 -18.44 -9.05
C SER A 73 -21.60 -17.38 -8.08
N PHE A 74 -21.05 -16.18 -8.14
CA PHE A 74 -21.48 -15.06 -7.30
C PHE A 74 -22.93 -14.65 -7.59
N LYS A 75 -23.34 -14.65 -8.88
CA LYS A 75 -24.72 -14.39 -9.27
C LYS A 75 -25.67 -15.44 -8.72
N LYS A 76 -25.29 -16.74 -8.81
CA LYS A 76 -26.08 -17.84 -8.21
C LYS A 76 -26.17 -17.74 -6.70
N GLN A 77 -25.07 -17.39 -6.03
CA GLN A 77 -25.07 -17.17 -4.58
C GLN A 77 -25.92 -15.97 -4.19
N LYS A 78 -25.86 -14.87 -4.94
CA LYS A 78 -26.71 -13.69 -4.72
C LYS A 78 -28.19 -14.00 -4.94
N GLU A 79 -28.54 -14.79 -5.95
CA GLU A 79 -29.91 -15.25 -6.18
C GLU A 79 -30.38 -16.21 -5.07
N THR A 80 -29.48 -17.02 -4.53
CA THR A 80 -29.77 -17.91 -3.38
C THR A 80 -29.94 -17.09 -2.10
N ILE A 81 -29.07 -16.09 -1.87
CA ILE A 81 -29.19 -15.15 -0.74
C ILE A 81 -30.50 -14.34 -0.86
N GLN A 82 -30.83 -13.80 -2.05
CA GLN A 82 -32.09 -13.10 -2.27
C GLN A 82 -33.35 -13.99 -2.11
N LYS A 83 -33.21 -15.29 -2.39
CA LYS A 83 -34.28 -16.25 -2.09
C LYS A 83 -34.36 -16.55 -0.60
N LEU A 84 -33.23 -16.61 0.12
CA LEU A 84 -33.16 -16.75 1.57
C LEU A 84 -33.63 -15.47 2.27
N ASP A 85 -33.24 -14.27 1.79
CA ASP A 85 -33.73 -12.99 2.31
C ASP A 85 -35.24 -12.82 2.13
N LYS A 86 -35.81 -13.27 1.00
CA LYS A 86 -37.27 -13.30 0.82
C LYS A 86 -38.00 -14.28 1.74
N THR A 87 -37.26 -15.26 2.29
CA THR A 87 -37.78 -16.17 3.33
C THR A 87 -37.54 -15.65 4.75
N VAL A 88 -36.75 -14.56 4.91
CA VAL A 88 -36.37 -13.97 6.22
C VAL A 88 -36.86 -12.52 6.37
N GLU A 89 -37.50 -11.93 5.34
CA GLU A 89 -38.15 -10.62 5.46
C GLU A 89 -39.48 -10.76 6.23
N GLY A 90 -39.37 -10.67 7.52
CA GLY A 90 -40.48 -10.61 8.47
C GLY A 90 -40.21 -11.46 9.73
N PRO A 91 -40.86 -11.19 10.84
CA PRO A 91 -40.83 -12.11 11.95
C PRO A 91 -41.32 -13.47 11.43
N VAL A 92 -40.53 -14.53 11.69
CA VAL A 92 -40.88 -15.92 11.34
C VAL A 92 -42.36 -16.11 11.64
N THR A 93 -43.14 -16.37 10.60
CA THR A 93 -44.58 -16.48 10.76
C THR A 93 -44.93 -17.70 11.63
N LYS A 94 -46.06 -17.64 12.34
CA LYS A 94 -46.49 -18.71 13.24
C LYS A 94 -46.57 -20.06 12.51
N ASP A 95 -46.96 -20.02 11.21
CA ASP A 95 -47.06 -21.21 10.35
C ASP A 95 -45.68 -21.78 9.94
N GLU A 96 -44.66 -20.95 9.79
CA GLU A 96 -43.27 -21.40 9.52
C GLU A 96 -42.65 -22.03 10.78
N LEU A 97 -42.91 -21.45 11.95
CA LEU A 97 -42.52 -22.03 13.24
C LEU A 97 -43.24 -23.37 13.48
N ASP A 98 -44.52 -23.48 13.11
CA ASP A 98 -45.33 -24.68 13.34
C ASP A 98 -44.95 -25.87 12.44
N ASN A 99 -44.24 -25.63 11.35
CA ASN A 99 -43.68 -26.66 10.46
C ASN A 99 -42.29 -27.20 10.88
N LEU A 100 -41.64 -26.59 11.87
CA LEU A 100 -40.36 -27.08 12.38
C LEU A 100 -40.56 -28.24 13.40
N PRO A 101 -39.58 -29.17 13.52
CA PRO A 101 -39.61 -30.21 14.56
C PRO A 101 -39.79 -29.58 15.94
N LYS A 102 -40.63 -30.21 16.80
CA LYS A 102 -41.00 -29.68 18.11
C LYS A 102 -39.80 -29.22 18.97
N ALA A 103 -38.73 -30.02 18.98
CA ALA A 103 -37.49 -29.70 19.70
C ALA A 103 -36.78 -28.43 19.17
N VAL A 104 -36.89 -28.16 17.87
CA VAL A 104 -36.32 -26.97 17.24
C VAL A 104 -37.19 -25.74 17.52
N ARG A 105 -38.50 -25.91 17.56
CA ARG A 105 -39.46 -24.85 17.92
C ARG A 105 -39.26 -24.34 19.37
N GLU A 106 -39.17 -25.26 20.31
CA GLU A 106 -38.94 -24.95 21.73
C GLU A 106 -37.58 -24.23 21.91
N ASP A 107 -36.54 -24.68 21.22
CA ASP A 107 -35.21 -24.08 21.26
C ASP A 107 -35.16 -22.68 20.62
N LEU A 108 -35.93 -22.41 19.54
CA LEU A 108 -36.01 -21.12 18.90
C LEU A 108 -36.90 -20.09 19.59
N GLN A 109 -37.99 -20.55 20.27
CA GLN A 109 -38.89 -19.68 21.02
C GLN A 109 -38.25 -19.08 22.27
N ASP A 110 -37.29 -19.78 22.89
CA ASP A 110 -36.61 -19.34 24.11
C ASP A 110 -35.29 -18.56 23.83
N ARG A 111 -34.85 -18.48 22.58
CA ARG A 111 -33.59 -17.79 22.24
C ARG A 111 -33.79 -16.29 22.04
N LYS A 112 -33.39 -15.50 23.02
CA LYS A 112 -33.25 -14.04 22.87
C LYS A 112 -32.00 -13.75 22.09
N VAL A 113 -32.11 -13.09 20.91
CA VAL A 113 -30.97 -12.54 20.22
C VAL A 113 -30.42 -11.36 21.01
N LEU A 114 -29.21 -11.50 21.52
CA LEU A 114 -28.55 -10.48 22.36
C LEU A 114 -27.65 -9.54 21.57
N PHE A 115 -27.23 -9.95 20.39
CA PHE A 115 -26.31 -9.19 19.55
C PHE A 115 -26.52 -9.55 18.07
N HIS A 116 -26.66 -8.52 17.26
CA HIS A 116 -26.57 -8.60 15.81
C HIS A 116 -25.31 -7.84 15.36
N PRO A 117 -24.37 -8.47 14.63
CA PRO A 117 -23.26 -7.73 14.04
C PRO A 117 -23.78 -6.74 13.01
N ASN A 118 -23.13 -5.59 12.89
CA ASN A 118 -23.36 -4.69 11.78
C ASN A 118 -23.04 -5.39 10.46
N GLU A 119 -23.83 -5.14 9.44
CA GLU A 119 -23.58 -5.69 8.10
C GLU A 119 -22.22 -5.24 7.55
N GLY A 120 -21.60 -6.09 6.73
CA GLY A 120 -20.29 -5.83 6.13
C GLY A 120 -19.13 -6.20 7.06
N PRO A 121 -18.16 -5.28 7.31
CA PRO A 121 -16.88 -5.63 7.93
C PRO A 121 -16.95 -6.29 9.30
N GLN A 122 -17.91 -5.90 10.15
CA GLN A 122 -18.04 -6.52 11.48
C GLN A 122 -18.54 -7.97 11.36
N THR A 123 -19.50 -8.22 10.46
CA THR A 123 -19.97 -9.58 10.16
C THR A 123 -18.87 -10.42 9.52
N GLU A 124 -18.10 -9.84 8.57
CA GLU A 124 -16.97 -10.52 7.95
C GLU A 124 -15.89 -10.92 8.97
N PHE A 125 -15.57 -10.03 9.90
CA PHE A 125 -14.60 -10.31 10.96
C PHE A 125 -15.04 -11.47 11.86
N LEU A 126 -16.29 -11.46 12.30
CA LEU A 126 -16.83 -12.53 13.14
C LEU A 126 -17.00 -13.86 12.39
N ALA A 127 -17.21 -13.82 11.07
CA ALA A 127 -17.33 -15.01 10.22
C ALA A 127 -16.00 -15.52 9.68
N ALA A 128 -14.89 -14.78 9.85
CA ALA A 128 -13.61 -15.08 9.24
C ALA A 128 -13.03 -16.42 9.70
N GLY A 129 -12.66 -17.26 8.74
CA GLY A 129 -12.06 -18.59 8.98
C GLY A 129 -10.54 -18.58 9.07
N GLU A 130 -9.89 -17.47 8.72
CA GLU A 130 -8.44 -17.31 8.75
C GLU A 130 -7.90 -17.37 10.18
N LYS A 131 -6.66 -17.86 10.31
CA LYS A 131 -6.01 -18.02 11.60
C LYS A 131 -5.65 -16.70 12.28
N ASP A 132 -5.44 -15.65 11.50
CA ASP A 132 -4.98 -14.35 11.95
C ASP A 132 -5.66 -13.24 11.15
N VAL A 133 -6.55 -12.47 11.80
CA VAL A 133 -7.35 -11.45 11.12
C VAL A 133 -7.18 -10.10 11.79
N LEU A 134 -6.88 -9.07 10.98
CA LEU A 134 -6.90 -7.68 11.36
C LEU A 134 -8.20 -7.01 10.90
N TYR A 135 -8.99 -6.51 11.84
CA TYR A 135 -10.11 -5.60 11.58
C TYR A 135 -9.65 -4.18 11.90
N GLY A 136 -9.28 -3.43 10.86
CA GLY A 136 -8.56 -2.17 11.02
C GLY A 136 -9.07 -1.06 10.12
N GLY A 137 -8.94 0.20 10.56
CA GLY A 137 -9.35 1.38 9.79
C GLY A 137 -9.95 2.48 10.66
N ALA A 138 -10.97 3.18 10.15
CA ALA A 138 -11.56 4.34 10.80
C ALA A 138 -12.06 4.03 12.22
N ALA A 139 -12.08 5.06 13.07
CA ALA A 139 -12.68 4.98 14.40
C ALA A 139 -14.21 4.79 14.29
N GLY A 140 -14.80 4.21 15.33
CA GLY A 140 -16.26 4.03 15.38
C GLY A 140 -16.83 2.86 14.58
N GLY A 141 -16.03 2.09 13.85
CA GLY A 141 -16.49 0.95 13.02
C GLY A 141 -16.92 -0.32 13.79
N GLY A 142 -17.10 -0.28 15.13
CA GLY A 142 -17.57 -1.43 15.90
C GLY A 142 -16.50 -2.48 16.24
N LYS A 143 -15.22 -2.19 16.03
CA LYS A 143 -14.08 -3.11 16.19
C LYS A 143 -13.96 -3.71 17.59
N SER A 144 -13.90 -2.87 18.63
CA SER A 144 -13.71 -3.31 20.02
C SER A 144 -14.92 -4.12 20.52
N PHE A 145 -16.13 -3.86 20.02
CA PHE A 145 -17.30 -4.67 20.38
C PHE A 145 -17.23 -6.06 19.75
N ALA A 146 -16.81 -6.18 18.50
CA ALA A 146 -16.56 -7.47 17.85
C ALA A 146 -15.50 -8.28 18.61
N MET A 147 -14.48 -7.62 19.17
CA MET A 147 -13.43 -8.24 19.97
C MET A 147 -13.95 -8.83 21.30
N ILE A 148 -15.02 -8.25 21.85
CA ILE A 148 -15.67 -8.77 23.07
C ILE A 148 -16.58 -9.96 22.72
N VAL A 149 -17.22 -9.96 21.55
CA VAL A 149 -18.18 -10.98 21.14
C VAL A 149 -17.51 -12.25 20.63
N ASP A 150 -16.44 -12.12 19.81
CA ASP A 150 -15.83 -13.26 19.12
C ASP A 150 -15.35 -14.39 20.06
N PRO A 151 -14.72 -14.12 21.23
CA PRO A 151 -14.30 -15.19 22.15
C PRO A 151 -15.46 -15.99 22.74
N LEU A 152 -16.71 -15.52 22.70
CA LEU A 152 -17.85 -16.24 23.19
C LEU A 152 -18.19 -17.50 22.37
N ARG A 153 -17.67 -17.61 21.15
CA ARG A 153 -17.91 -18.71 20.20
C ARG A 153 -17.76 -20.11 20.82
N TYR A 154 -16.78 -20.29 21.67
CA TYR A 154 -16.49 -21.57 22.33
C TYR A 154 -16.67 -21.56 23.83
N CYS A 155 -17.34 -20.54 24.42
CA CYS A 155 -17.57 -20.48 25.87
C CYS A 155 -18.49 -21.59 26.43
N HIS A 156 -19.12 -22.36 25.55
CA HIS A 156 -19.85 -23.58 25.92
C HIS A 156 -18.92 -24.80 26.13
N LYS A 157 -17.62 -24.71 25.77
CA LYS A 157 -16.64 -25.81 25.88
C LYS A 157 -15.65 -25.56 27.01
N LYS A 158 -15.45 -26.54 27.90
CA LYS A 158 -14.59 -26.47 29.10
C LYS A 158 -13.12 -26.10 28.77
N ALA A 159 -12.60 -26.59 27.64
CA ALA A 159 -11.21 -26.38 27.26
C ALA A 159 -10.95 -24.98 26.67
N HIS A 160 -12.00 -24.19 26.40
CA HIS A 160 -11.83 -22.86 25.82
C HIS A 160 -11.21 -21.89 26.83
N ARG A 161 -10.11 -21.22 26.35
CA ARG A 161 -9.44 -20.14 27.07
C ARG A 161 -9.13 -19.02 26.11
N ALA A 162 -9.72 -17.87 26.33
CA ALA A 162 -9.51 -16.68 25.54
C ALA A 162 -8.74 -15.62 26.35
N LEU A 163 -7.91 -14.82 25.62
CA LEU A 163 -7.16 -13.70 26.17
C LEU A 163 -7.42 -12.47 25.31
N ILE A 164 -7.96 -11.41 25.91
CA ILE A 164 -8.14 -10.09 25.28
C ILE A 164 -7.06 -9.17 25.82
N LEU A 165 -6.33 -8.54 24.94
CA LEU A 165 -5.17 -7.69 25.25
C LEU A 165 -5.35 -6.27 24.76
N ARG A 166 -4.94 -5.31 25.57
CA ARG A 166 -4.70 -3.91 25.23
C ARG A 166 -3.35 -3.45 25.77
N ARG A 167 -2.96 -2.21 25.46
CA ARG A 167 -1.69 -1.65 25.94
C ARG A 167 -1.72 -1.42 27.46
N SER A 168 -2.81 -0.90 28.00
CA SER A 168 -2.87 -0.52 29.41
C SER A 168 -4.17 -0.96 30.09
N MET A 169 -4.13 -1.07 31.41
CA MET A 169 -5.29 -1.42 32.21
C MET A 169 -6.44 -0.38 32.12
N PRO A 170 -6.20 0.94 32.11
CA PRO A 170 -7.26 1.93 31.92
C PRO A 170 -8.02 1.75 30.60
N GLU A 171 -7.34 1.37 29.53
CA GLU A 171 -7.95 1.15 28.21
C GLU A 171 -8.87 -0.09 28.19
N LEU A 172 -8.62 -1.10 29.02
CA LEU A 172 -9.47 -2.28 29.13
C LEU A 172 -10.80 -2.03 29.83
N ARG A 173 -10.92 -0.94 30.59
CA ARG A 173 -12.08 -0.69 31.47
C ARG A 173 -13.40 -0.72 30.71
N GLU A 174 -13.48 -0.01 29.59
CA GLU A 174 -14.70 0.02 28.76
C GLU A 174 -15.07 -1.36 28.23
N MET A 175 -14.07 -2.15 27.79
CA MET A 175 -14.31 -3.51 27.29
C MET A 175 -14.81 -4.45 28.41
N ILE A 176 -14.24 -4.33 29.61
CA ILE A 176 -14.68 -5.08 30.78
C ILE A 176 -16.13 -4.71 31.13
N ASP A 177 -16.46 -3.41 31.14
CA ASP A 177 -17.81 -2.96 31.48
C ASP A 177 -18.84 -3.46 30.45
N LYS A 178 -18.54 -3.36 29.15
CA LYS A 178 -19.39 -3.96 28.10
C LYS A 178 -19.53 -5.50 28.25
N SER A 179 -18.45 -6.18 28.62
CA SER A 179 -18.51 -7.62 28.89
C SER A 179 -19.40 -7.97 30.08
N ARG A 180 -19.47 -7.11 31.11
CA ARG A 180 -20.37 -7.28 32.27
C ARG A 180 -21.83 -7.14 31.89
N GLU A 181 -22.14 -6.32 30.90
CA GLU A 181 -23.51 -6.21 30.39
C GLU A 181 -23.89 -7.43 29.52
N LEU A 182 -22.98 -7.91 28.68
CA LEU A 182 -23.27 -8.92 27.66
C LEU A 182 -23.12 -10.37 28.16
N TYR A 183 -22.02 -10.72 28.86
CA TYR A 183 -21.65 -12.10 29.12
C TYR A 183 -22.64 -12.84 30.05
N PRO A 184 -23.17 -12.22 31.14
CA PRO A 184 -24.17 -12.86 31.97
C PRO A 184 -25.50 -13.13 31.27
N GLN A 185 -25.84 -12.31 30.26
CA GLN A 185 -27.04 -12.50 29.44
C GLN A 185 -26.86 -13.66 28.45
N ALA A 186 -25.66 -13.74 27.82
CA ALA A 186 -25.34 -14.80 26.87
C ALA A 186 -25.12 -16.16 27.56
N PHE A 187 -24.55 -16.15 28.76
CA PHE A 187 -24.23 -17.34 29.56
C PHE A 187 -24.67 -17.12 31.00
N PRO A 188 -25.93 -17.38 31.32
CA PRO A 188 -26.43 -17.29 32.69
C PRO A 188 -25.56 -18.09 33.66
N GLY A 189 -25.09 -17.44 34.72
CA GLY A 189 -24.15 -18.02 35.67
C GLY A 189 -22.66 -17.75 35.39
N ALA A 190 -22.32 -17.03 34.32
CA ALA A 190 -20.97 -16.53 34.14
C ALA A 190 -20.60 -15.54 35.27
N LYS A 191 -19.38 -15.65 35.81
CA LYS A 191 -18.90 -14.85 36.96
C LYS A 191 -17.57 -14.17 36.61
N PHE A 192 -17.50 -12.87 36.87
CA PHE A 192 -16.27 -12.09 36.70
C PHE A 192 -15.47 -12.04 38.01
N ARG A 193 -14.18 -12.30 37.94
CA ARG A 193 -13.24 -12.16 39.04
C ARG A 193 -12.47 -10.86 38.89
N GLU A 194 -12.71 -9.92 39.78
CA GLU A 194 -12.17 -8.55 39.68
C GLU A 194 -10.65 -8.47 39.77
N VAL A 195 -10.02 -9.30 40.60
CA VAL A 195 -8.58 -9.26 40.81
C VAL A 195 -7.83 -9.82 39.58
N GLU A 196 -8.27 -11.01 39.13
CA GLU A 196 -7.65 -11.70 37.99
C GLU A 196 -8.10 -11.16 36.62
N LYS A 197 -9.13 -10.27 36.62
CA LYS A 197 -9.75 -9.76 35.36
C LYS A 197 -10.24 -10.92 34.46
N LEU A 198 -10.87 -11.91 35.06
CA LEU A 198 -11.16 -13.21 34.46
C LEU A 198 -12.65 -13.53 34.53
N TRP A 199 -13.27 -13.82 33.42
CA TRP A 199 -14.58 -14.47 33.35
C TRP A 199 -14.45 -15.97 33.49
N ASN A 200 -15.27 -16.57 34.36
CA ASN A 200 -15.49 -18.01 34.46
C ASN A 200 -16.90 -18.32 33.98
N PHE A 201 -17.01 -19.17 32.99
CA PHE A 201 -18.30 -19.60 32.44
C PHE A 201 -18.77 -20.92 33.11
N PRO A 202 -20.08 -21.23 33.10
CA PRO A 202 -20.61 -22.47 33.68
C PRO A 202 -20.01 -23.74 33.09
N SER A 203 -19.61 -23.72 31.82
CA SER A 203 -18.90 -24.81 31.13
C SER A 203 -17.50 -25.08 31.69
N GLY A 204 -16.89 -24.11 32.39
CA GLY A 204 -15.50 -24.08 32.79
C GLY A 204 -14.59 -23.32 31.81
N ALA A 205 -15.13 -22.79 30.72
CA ALA A 205 -14.42 -21.85 29.83
C ALA A 205 -14.00 -20.59 30.59
N LYS A 206 -12.98 -19.92 30.06
CA LYS A 206 -12.43 -18.70 30.65
C LYS A 206 -12.14 -17.65 29.59
N VAL A 207 -12.46 -16.39 29.89
CA VAL A 207 -12.03 -15.21 29.10
C VAL A 207 -11.30 -14.26 30.05
N GLU A 208 -10.04 -14.02 29.75
CA GLU A 208 -9.12 -13.18 30.53
C GLU A 208 -8.90 -11.85 29.83
N PHE A 209 -8.86 -10.75 30.59
CA PHE A 209 -8.46 -9.42 30.14
C PHE A 209 -7.07 -9.12 30.66
N GLY A 210 -6.14 -8.83 29.74
CA GLY A 210 -4.75 -8.54 30.05
C GLY A 210 -4.22 -7.31 29.34
N PHE A 211 -3.05 -6.86 29.73
CA PHE A 211 -2.41 -5.71 29.12
C PHE A 211 -0.90 -5.89 28.94
N LEU A 212 -0.32 -5.15 27.97
CA LEU A 212 1.08 -5.18 27.60
C LEU A 212 1.60 -3.73 27.47
N GLU A 213 2.10 -3.17 28.55
CA GLU A 213 2.74 -1.83 28.53
C GLU A 213 4.13 -1.89 27.89
N ARG A 214 4.83 -3.00 28.08
CA ARG A 214 6.17 -3.27 27.55
C ARG A 214 6.24 -4.66 26.95
N ASP A 215 7.13 -4.87 26.01
CA ASP A 215 7.35 -6.19 25.41
C ASP A 215 7.62 -7.30 26.45
N ALA A 216 8.32 -6.99 27.54
CA ALA A 216 8.58 -7.94 28.62
C ALA A 216 7.31 -8.43 29.37
N ASP A 217 6.20 -7.71 29.27
CA ASP A 217 4.96 -8.11 29.94
C ASP A 217 4.36 -9.40 29.40
N VAL A 218 4.75 -9.83 28.19
CA VAL A 218 4.35 -11.12 27.62
C VAL A 218 4.76 -12.31 28.48
N TYR A 219 5.80 -12.18 29.29
CA TYR A 219 6.27 -13.24 30.16
C TYR A 219 5.30 -13.56 31.31
N ARG A 220 4.35 -12.67 31.64
CA ARG A 220 3.23 -12.96 32.55
C ARG A 220 2.37 -14.12 32.07
N TYR A 221 2.32 -14.34 30.75
CA TYR A 221 1.57 -15.41 30.09
C TYR A 221 2.42 -16.66 29.82
N GLN A 222 3.64 -16.72 30.36
CA GLN A 222 4.52 -17.88 30.24
C GLN A 222 3.86 -19.11 30.90
N GLY A 223 3.89 -20.24 30.21
CA GLY A 223 3.26 -21.46 30.69
C GLY A 223 1.75 -21.57 30.44
N GLN A 224 1.09 -20.47 30.06
CA GLN A 224 -0.33 -20.47 29.72
C GLN A 224 -0.59 -21.07 28.32
N ALA A 225 -1.83 -21.49 28.10
CA ALA A 225 -2.31 -21.96 26.80
C ALA A 225 -3.68 -21.33 26.52
N TYR A 226 -3.83 -20.76 25.35
CA TYR A 226 -5.05 -20.12 24.90
C TYR A 226 -5.52 -20.73 23.59
N SER A 227 -6.83 -20.87 23.42
CA SER A 227 -7.44 -21.25 22.15
C SER A 227 -7.80 -20.04 21.29
N TRP A 228 -7.88 -18.87 21.90
CA TRP A 228 -8.14 -17.59 21.24
C TRP A 228 -7.35 -16.47 21.90
N ILE A 229 -6.73 -15.61 21.09
CA ILE A 229 -6.04 -14.42 21.58
C ILE A 229 -6.46 -13.24 20.72
N GLY A 230 -6.93 -12.18 21.38
CA GLY A 230 -7.33 -10.92 20.75
C GLY A 230 -6.44 -9.77 21.17
N PHE A 231 -5.90 -9.02 20.19
CA PHE A 231 -5.17 -7.79 20.42
C PHE A 231 -6.04 -6.61 19.97
N ASP A 232 -6.61 -5.88 20.90
CA ASP A 232 -7.34 -4.65 20.58
C ASP A 232 -6.36 -3.47 20.54
N GLU A 233 -6.44 -2.63 19.51
CA GLU A 233 -5.51 -1.53 19.20
C GLU A 233 -4.04 -2.01 19.08
N ILE A 234 -3.81 -3.04 18.25
CA ILE A 234 -2.49 -3.68 18.12
C ILE A 234 -1.38 -2.72 17.66
N THR A 235 -1.72 -1.62 16.99
CA THR A 235 -0.76 -0.55 16.60
C THR A 235 -0.14 0.19 17.80
N HIS A 236 -0.67 0.00 18.99
CA HIS A 236 -0.04 0.53 20.21
C HIS A 236 1.18 -0.30 20.67
N LEU A 237 1.37 -1.51 20.16
CA LEU A 237 2.53 -2.35 20.44
C LEU A 237 3.71 -1.95 19.52
N PRO A 238 4.88 -1.58 20.06
CA PRO A 238 5.97 -1.04 19.26
C PRO A 238 6.58 -2.05 18.27
N THR A 239 6.58 -3.33 18.62
CA THR A 239 7.20 -4.39 17.81
C THR A 239 6.30 -5.61 17.66
N GLU A 240 6.62 -6.45 16.67
CA GLU A 240 5.96 -7.76 16.47
C GLU A 240 6.28 -8.78 17.58
N PHE A 241 7.25 -8.50 18.46
CA PHE A 241 7.72 -9.47 19.45
C PHE A 241 6.60 -9.99 20.34
N SER A 242 5.80 -9.10 20.91
CA SER A 242 4.69 -9.45 21.78
C SER A 242 3.66 -10.33 21.06
N TRP A 243 3.35 -10.02 19.80
CA TRP A 243 2.45 -10.82 18.97
C TRP A 243 3.01 -12.22 18.74
N ASN A 244 4.27 -12.32 18.28
CA ASN A 244 4.93 -13.58 17.98
C ASN A 244 5.05 -14.48 19.22
N TYR A 245 5.40 -13.89 20.36
CA TYR A 245 5.49 -14.62 21.62
C TYR A 245 4.16 -15.22 22.04
N LEU A 246 3.07 -14.43 22.01
CA LEU A 246 1.75 -14.87 22.42
C LEU A 246 1.10 -15.80 21.41
N ALA A 247 1.35 -15.62 20.11
CA ALA A 247 0.94 -16.59 19.09
C ALA A 247 1.49 -18.00 19.37
N SER A 248 2.69 -18.12 19.96
CA SER A 248 3.23 -19.43 20.40
C SER A 248 2.48 -20.06 21.58
N ARG A 249 1.60 -19.32 22.25
CA ARG A 249 0.72 -19.82 23.32
C ARG A 249 -0.61 -20.34 22.79
N LEU A 250 -0.87 -20.20 21.49
CA LEU A 250 -2.12 -20.58 20.85
C LEU A 250 -2.20 -22.10 20.67
N ARG A 251 -2.85 -22.76 21.60
CA ARG A 251 -3.01 -24.23 21.63
C ARG A 251 -4.22 -24.65 22.44
N THR A 252 -4.80 -25.79 22.10
CA THR A 252 -5.91 -26.43 22.84
C THR A 252 -5.76 -27.94 22.83
N THR A 253 -6.36 -28.60 23.79
CA THR A 253 -6.47 -30.08 23.86
C THR A 253 -7.78 -30.59 23.28
N ASP A 254 -8.73 -29.70 22.98
CA ASP A 254 -10.02 -30.04 22.38
C ASP A 254 -9.97 -29.90 20.87
N PRO A 255 -10.08 -30.97 20.08
CA PRO A 255 -9.97 -30.92 18.61
C PRO A 255 -11.15 -30.18 17.95
N GLU A 256 -12.25 -29.97 18.66
CA GLU A 256 -13.38 -29.22 18.11
C GLU A 256 -13.26 -27.70 18.31
N ILE A 257 -12.25 -27.25 19.06
CA ILE A 257 -11.94 -25.83 19.22
C ILE A 257 -10.86 -25.42 18.21
N GLN A 258 -11.21 -24.60 17.26
CA GLN A 258 -10.21 -23.98 16.38
C GLN A 258 -9.44 -22.91 17.16
N THR A 259 -8.11 -22.94 17.04
CA THR A 259 -7.26 -21.91 17.61
C THR A 259 -7.02 -20.79 16.59
N TYR A 260 -7.17 -19.53 17.00
CA TYR A 260 -6.97 -18.37 16.10
C TYR A 260 -6.71 -17.06 16.84
N LEU A 261 -6.21 -16.10 16.09
CA LEU A 261 -5.87 -14.74 16.53
C LEU A 261 -6.83 -13.73 15.92
N ARG A 262 -7.11 -12.69 16.66
CA ARG A 262 -7.91 -11.55 16.20
C ARG A 262 -7.21 -10.26 16.61
N CYS A 263 -7.11 -9.34 15.69
CA CYS A 263 -6.49 -8.04 15.92
C CYS A 263 -7.44 -6.93 15.49
N THR A 264 -7.46 -5.84 16.26
CA THR A 264 -8.09 -4.60 15.81
C THR A 264 -7.09 -3.46 15.84
N ALA A 265 -7.27 -2.46 15.01
CA ALA A 265 -6.45 -1.26 15.01
C ALA A 265 -7.12 -0.07 14.36
N ASN A 266 -6.72 1.13 14.78
CA ASN A 266 -6.80 2.32 13.97
C ASN A 266 -5.44 2.57 13.29
N PRO A 267 -5.39 3.25 12.13
CA PRO A 267 -4.15 3.72 11.55
C PRO A 267 -3.43 4.69 12.52
N GLY A 268 -2.11 4.67 12.49
CA GLY A 268 -1.27 5.45 13.42
C GLY A 268 -0.78 4.63 14.61
N GLY A 269 -0.09 5.29 15.54
CA GLY A 269 0.56 4.65 16.67
C GLY A 269 1.95 4.07 16.34
N VAL A 270 2.70 3.76 17.40
CA VAL A 270 4.12 3.35 17.31
C VAL A 270 4.36 2.04 16.54
N GLY A 271 3.36 1.19 16.46
CA GLY A 271 3.41 -0.12 15.77
C GLY A 271 2.81 -0.11 14.37
N ALA A 272 2.30 1.01 13.88
CA ALA A 272 1.59 1.07 12.59
C ALA A 272 2.39 0.47 11.43
N THR A 273 3.69 0.71 11.39
CA THR A 273 4.58 0.23 10.32
C THR A 273 4.63 -1.30 10.25
N TRP A 274 4.84 -1.99 11.38
CA TRP A 274 4.92 -3.45 11.36
C TRP A 274 3.54 -4.09 11.12
N VAL A 275 2.46 -3.48 11.64
CA VAL A 275 1.09 -3.92 11.39
C VAL A 275 0.74 -3.81 9.91
N LYS A 276 1.06 -2.69 9.27
CA LYS A 276 0.86 -2.46 7.84
C LYS A 276 1.59 -3.51 7.01
N ARG A 277 2.89 -3.71 7.26
CA ARG A 277 3.71 -4.71 6.58
C ARG A 277 3.18 -6.14 6.74
N ARG A 278 2.58 -6.47 7.91
CA ARG A 278 2.10 -7.80 8.21
C ARG A 278 0.76 -8.12 7.57
N TYR A 279 -0.18 -7.17 7.53
CA TYR A 279 -1.58 -7.43 7.18
C TYR A 279 -2.06 -6.71 5.91
N ILE A 280 -1.51 -5.54 5.59
CA ILE A 280 -2.09 -4.64 4.58
C ILE A 280 -1.30 -4.68 3.27
N GLU A 281 0.03 -4.55 3.33
CA GLU A 281 0.90 -4.55 2.15
C GLU A 281 0.93 -5.89 1.38
N PRO A 282 0.81 -7.08 2.03
CA PRO A 282 0.96 -8.34 1.33
C PRO A 282 -0.19 -8.69 0.38
N SER A 283 -1.39 -8.15 0.57
CA SER A 283 -2.58 -8.50 -0.22
C SER A 283 -3.61 -7.39 -0.25
N GLU A 284 -4.50 -7.43 -1.23
CA GLU A 284 -5.67 -6.54 -1.26
C GLU A 284 -6.59 -6.78 -0.06
N SER A 285 -7.28 -5.72 0.38
CA SER A 285 -8.26 -5.78 1.47
C SER A 285 -9.31 -6.86 1.19
N ASN A 286 -9.80 -7.51 2.25
CA ASN A 286 -10.77 -8.60 2.22
C ASN A 286 -10.31 -9.86 1.47
N THR A 287 -9.03 -9.95 1.10
CA THR A 287 -8.45 -11.13 0.44
C THR A 287 -7.63 -11.94 1.44
N SER A 288 -7.91 -13.26 1.49
CA SER A 288 -7.14 -14.19 2.32
C SER A 288 -5.77 -14.47 1.67
N PHE A 289 -4.71 -14.46 2.46
CA PHE A 289 -3.35 -14.81 2.03
C PHE A 289 -2.62 -15.62 3.10
N THR A 290 -1.54 -16.27 2.73
CA THR A 290 -0.68 -17.01 3.67
C THR A 290 0.59 -16.20 3.92
N GLY A 291 0.85 -15.90 5.19
CA GLY A 291 2.07 -15.21 5.60
C GLY A 291 3.31 -16.11 5.53
N THR A 292 4.49 -15.51 5.69
CA THR A 292 5.78 -16.23 5.70
C THR A 292 5.92 -17.26 6.83
N ASP A 293 5.13 -17.12 7.88
CA ASP A 293 5.01 -18.05 9.01
C ASP A 293 4.00 -19.19 8.78
N GLY A 294 3.39 -19.26 7.59
CA GLY A 294 2.43 -20.28 7.21
C GLY A 294 1.01 -20.06 7.72
N LEU A 295 0.75 -18.97 8.46
CA LEU A 295 -0.61 -18.66 8.93
C LEU A 295 -1.42 -17.98 7.84
N THR A 296 -2.69 -18.39 7.71
CA THR A 296 -3.66 -17.70 6.86
C THR A 296 -4.08 -16.38 7.52
N ARG A 297 -4.05 -15.30 6.74
CA ARG A 297 -4.35 -13.92 7.18
C ARG A 297 -5.38 -13.25 6.31
N LYS A 298 -6.04 -12.26 6.93
CA LYS A 298 -6.95 -11.35 6.23
C LYS A 298 -6.93 -9.98 6.88
N PHE A 299 -6.94 -8.94 6.07
CA PHE A 299 -7.21 -7.57 6.49
C PHE A 299 -8.63 -7.18 6.10
N ILE A 300 -9.43 -6.75 7.06
CA ILE A 300 -10.80 -6.27 6.89
C ILE A 300 -10.82 -4.77 7.22
N PRO A 301 -11.02 -3.88 6.23
CA PRO A 301 -11.05 -2.44 6.47
C PRO A 301 -12.33 -2.00 7.16
N ALA A 302 -12.20 -1.14 8.19
CA ALA A 302 -13.31 -0.52 8.92
C ALA A 302 -13.52 0.92 8.48
N LYS A 303 -14.77 1.32 8.28
CA LYS A 303 -15.20 2.70 8.05
C LYS A 303 -16.21 3.13 9.11
N LEU A 304 -16.34 4.42 9.36
CA LEU A 304 -17.39 4.95 10.25
C LEU A 304 -18.80 4.59 9.77
N ALA A 305 -19.01 4.63 8.45
CA ALA A 305 -20.30 4.30 7.81
C ALA A 305 -20.74 2.84 8.04
N ASP A 306 -19.82 1.94 8.40
CA ASP A 306 -20.13 0.54 8.69
C ASP A 306 -20.81 0.35 10.06
N ASN A 307 -20.92 1.43 10.86
CA ASN A 307 -21.59 1.43 12.15
C ASN A 307 -22.81 2.37 12.13
N PRO A 308 -24.01 1.86 11.88
CA PRO A 308 -25.22 2.67 11.79
C PRO A 308 -25.51 3.51 13.05
N TYR A 309 -25.12 3.01 14.23
CA TYR A 309 -25.34 3.69 15.50
C TYR A 309 -24.59 5.01 15.64
N LEU A 310 -23.39 5.13 15.03
CA LEU A 310 -22.57 6.33 15.07
C LEU A 310 -22.69 7.16 13.77
N ALA A 311 -22.91 6.49 12.63
CA ALA A 311 -23.04 7.17 11.34
C ALA A 311 -24.31 8.02 11.25
N ASN A 312 -25.42 7.55 11.83
CA ASN A 312 -26.71 8.24 11.78
C ASN A 312 -26.80 9.48 12.68
N ASP A 313 -26.00 9.54 13.75
CA ASP A 313 -26.01 10.70 14.66
C ASP A 313 -25.29 11.93 14.07
N GLY A 314 -24.31 11.73 13.17
CA GLY A 314 -23.54 12.80 12.53
C GLY A 314 -22.62 13.62 13.46
N VAL A 315 -22.89 13.63 14.76
CA VAL A 315 -22.10 14.38 15.76
C VAL A 315 -20.70 13.81 15.88
N TYR A 316 -20.57 12.48 15.94
CA TYR A 316 -19.28 11.82 16.02
C TYR A 316 -18.42 12.08 14.78
N GLU A 317 -19.01 12.07 13.60
CA GLU A 317 -18.30 12.42 12.36
C GLU A 317 -17.80 13.86 12.36
N GLN A 318 -18.62 14.82 12.85
CA GLN A 318 -18.20 16.22 12.99
C GLN A 318 -17.04 16.37 13.97
N MET A 319 -17.06 15.64 15.09
CA MET A 319 -15.93 15.62 16.04
C MET A 319 -14.65 15.10 15.37
N LEU A 320 -14.72 14.03 14.61
CA LEU A 320 -13.58 13.52 13.86
C LEU A 320 -13.08 14.50 12.79
N LYS A 321 -13.99 15.24 12.12
CA LYS A 321 -13.64 16.29 11.14
C LYS A 321 -12.90 17.46 11.77
N SER A 322 -13.13 17.74 13.06
CA SER A 322 -12.45 18.81 13.79
C SER A 322 -11.03 18.46 14.25
N LEU A 323 -10.63 17.21 14.14
CA LEU A 323 -9.29 16.77 14.50
C LEU A 323 -8.21 17.36 13.56
N PRO A 324 -6.96 17.49 14.05
CA PRO A 324 -5.83 17.83 13.19
C PRO A 324 -5.76 16.96 11.94
N PRO A 325 -5.25 17.47 10.81
CA PRO A 325 -5.34 16.78 9.50
C PRO A 325 -4.84 15.34 9.50
N ILE A 326 -3.73 15.06 10.18
CA ILE A 326 -3.18 13.68 10.28
C ILE A 326 -4.16 12.76 11.02
N GLN A 327 -4.60 13.16 12.22
CA GLN A 327 -5.52 12.37 13.03
C GLN A 327 -6.87 12.18 12.34
N ARG A 328 -7.35 13.20 11.63
CA ARG A 328 -8.57 13.10 10.83
C ARG A 328 -8.43 12.04 9.73
N ARG A 329 -7.33 12.04 8.96
CA ARG A 329 -7.07 11.01 7.95
C ARG A 329 -6.98 9.61 8.55
N GLN A 330 -6.33 9.48 9.70
CA GLN A 330 -6.21 8.21 10.40
C GLN A 330 -7.55 7.71 10.94
N LEU A 331 -8.27 8.55 11.68
CA LEU A 331 -9.43 8.13 12.46
C LEU A 331 -10.75 8.24 11.71
N LEU A 332 -10.93 9.23 10.81
CA LEU A 332 -12.14 9.37 10.01
C LEU A 332 -12.04 8.57 8.69
N GLU A 333 -10.91 8.69 7.98
CA GLU A 333 -10.75 8.09 6.66
C GLU A 333 -10.18 6.66 6.73
N GLY A 334 -9.63 6.26 7.88
CA GLY A 334 -8.99 4.97 8.06
C GLY A 334 -7.70 4.80 7.23
N ASN A 335 -7.02 5.92 6.94
CA ASN A 335 -5.88 5.95 6.03
C ASN A 335 -4.61 5.45 6.72
N TRP A 336 -4.05 4.35 6.23
CA TRP A 336 -2.83 3.71 6.74
C TRP A 336 -1.53 4.30 6.18
N GLU A 337 -1.61 5.17 5.19
CA GLU A 337 -0.44 5.78 4.58
C GLU A 337 0.08 7.01 5.36
N VAL A 338 -0.74 7.55 6.26
CA VAL A 338 -0.41 8.75 7.03
C VAL A 338 0.27 8.35 8.34
N ALA A 339 1.56 8.63 8.46
CA ALA A 339 2.32 8.39 9.70
C ALA A 339 2.10 9.52 10.72
N GLU A 340 1.97 9.15 11.98
CA GLU A 340 1.98 10.11 13.09
C GLU A 340 3.37 10.78 13.17
N GLY A 341 3.41 12.10 13.21
CA GLY A 341 4.68 12.85 13.15
C GLY A 341 5.25 13.02 11.75
N ALA A 342 4.47 12.77 10.68
CA ALA A 342 4.90 13.05 9.32
C ALA A 342 5.33 14.52 9.15
N ALA A 343 6.43 14.73 8.43
CA ALA A 343 7.01 16.06 8.25
C ALA A 343 6.13 16.96 7.36
N PHE A 344 5.38 16.37 6.40
CA PHE A 344 4.62 17.10 5.38
C PHE A 344 3.12 16.87 5.52
N VAL A 345 2.52 17.47 6.54
CA VAL A 345 1.08 17.36 6.84
C VAL A 345 0.18 17.93 5.74
N GLU A 346 0.70 18.87 4.96
CA GLU A 346 0.01 19.53 3.85
C GLU A 346 -0.11 18.63 2.62
N PHE A 347 0.72 17.59 2.52
CA PHE A 347 0.67 16.68 1.38
C PHE A 347 -0.62 15.86 1.40
N ASP A 348 -1.49 16.12 0.43
CA ASP A 348 -2.75 15.42 0.22
C ASP A 348 -2.73 14.75 -1.17
N PRO A 349 -2.76 13.39 -1.25
CA PRO A 349 -2.81 12.72 -2.53
C PRO A 349 -3.95 13.16 -3.46
N ASN A 350 -5.11 13.53 -2.91
CA ASN A 350 -6.24 14.00 -3.71
C ASN A 350 -5.99 15.35 -4.39
N VAL A 351 -5.02 16.12 -3.88
CA VAL A 351 -4.67 17.46 -4.39
C VAL A 351 -3.36 17.44 -5.17
N HIS A 352 -2.37 16.67 -4.66
CA HIS A 352 -1.00 16.71 -5.17
C HIS A 352 -0.69 15.61 -6.16
N VAL A 353 -1.47 14.50 -6.17
CA VAL A 353 -1.25 13.38 -7.10
C VAL A 353 -2.23 13.50 -8.25
N ILE A 354 -1.67 13.46 -9.46
CA ILE A 354 -2.45 13.62 -10.70
C ILE A 354 -2.21 12.43 -11.66
N THR A 355 -3.18 12.21 -12.53
CA THR A 355 -3.03 11.23 -13.62
C THR A 355 -2.02 11.73 -14.66
N PRO A 356 -1.15 10.87 -15.20
CA PRO A 356 -0.22 11.21 -16.26
C PRO A 356 -0.92 11.79 -17.49
N PHE A 357 -0.31 12.82 -18.06
CA PHE A 357 -0.70 13.41 -19.34
C PHE A 357 0.52 13.62 -20.23
N GLU A 358 0.32 13.88 -21.51
CA GLU A 358 1.41 14.16 -22.45
C GLU A 358 2.03 15.54 -22.18
N ILE A 359 3.32 15.54 -21.80
CA ILE A 359 4.04 16.77 -21.43
C ILE A 359 4.45 17.51 -22.70
N PRO A 360 4.03 18.78 -22.87
CA PRO A 360 4.42 19.58 -24.03
C PRO A 360 5.94 19.67 -24.19
N ILE A 361 6.41 19.56 -25.42
CA ILE A 361 7.85 19.59 -25.75
C ILE A 361 8.50 20.91 -25.31
N SER A 362 7.76 22.00 -25.34
CA SER A 362 8.23 23.34 -24.94
C SER A 362 8.42 23.49 -23.42
N TRP A 363 7.91 22.56 -22.60
CA TRP A 363 8.07 22.66 -21.16
C TRP A 363 9.48 22.28 -20.72
N GLU A 364 10.05 23.11 -19.87
CA GLU A 364 11.36 22.86 -19.28
C GLU A 364 11.32 21.59 -18.42
N ARG A 365 12.36 20.74 -18.58
CA ARG A 365 12.52 19.51 -17.80
C ARG A 365 13.78 19.59 -16.96
N VAL A 366 13.70 19.04 -15.76
CA VAL A 366 14.80 18.99 -14.79
C VAL A 366 14.82 17.63 -14.10
N LYS A 367 15.98 17.21 -13.58
CA LYS A 367 16.07 16.00 -12.76
C LYS A 367 16.84 16.23 -11.47
N GLY A 368 16.45 15.50 -10.42
CA GLY A 368 17.16 15.45 -9.13
C GLY A 368 17.56 14.02 -8.81
N ILE A 369 18.80 13.81 -8.37
CA ILE A 369 19.35 12.49 -8.11
C ILE A 369 19.89 12.44 -6.68
N ASP A 370 19.40 11.49 -5.89
CA ASP A 370 20.00 11.03 -4.66
C ASP A 370 20.66 9.67 -4.91
N TYR A 371 21.95 9.53 -4.58
CA TYR A 371 22.69 8.31 -4.85
C TYR A 371 22.96 7.52 -3.58
N GLY A 372 22.54 6.26 -3.58
CA GLY A 372 22.90 5.25 -2.59
C GLY A 372 23.31 3.93 -3.24
N TYR A 373 24.36 3.28 -2.76
CA TYR A 373 24.73 1.91 -3.19
C TYR A 373 24.15 0.88 -2.22
N ALA A 374 24.42 1.05 -0.94
CA ALA A 374 23.87 0.19 0.12
C ALA A 374 22.42 0.52 0.47
N SER A 375 21.97 1.72 0.16
CA SER A 375 20.58 2.18 0.15
C SER A 375 20.09 2.36 -1.28
N GLU A 376 18.88 2.80 -1.44
CA GLU A 376 18.27 3.07 -2.74
C GLU A 376 18.89 4.31 -3.39
N SER A 377 19.13 4.24 -4.70
CA SER A 377 19.35 5.42 -5.55
C SER A 377 18.00 5.88 -6.08
N CYS A 378 17.72 7.17 -5.99
CA CYS A 378 16.53 7.78 -6.55
C CYS A 378 16.87 8.83 -7.60
N CYS A 379 16.23 8.75 -8.76
CA CYS A 379 16.21 9.83 -9.74
C CYS A 379 14.76 10.23 -10.01
N LEU A 380 14.47 11.50 -9.83
CA LEU A 380 13.19 12.11 -10.15
C LEU A 380 13.32 13.03 -11.38
N TRP A 381 12.35 12.95 -12.27
CA TRP A 381 12.22 13.89 -13.39
C TRP A 381 11.01 14.78 -13.16
N GLY A 382 11.24 16.07 -13.25
CA GLY A 382 10.23 17.10 -13.12
C GLY A 382 10.13 17.96 -14.36
N THR A 383 8.96 18.49 -14.59
CA THR A 383 8.69 19.51 -15.61
C THR A 383 7.99 20.70 -15.00
N ILE A 384 8.08 21.85 -15.67
CA ILE A 384 7.51 23.10 -15.19
C ILE A 384 6.37 23.48 -16.11
N ASP A 385 5.17 23.58 -15.55
CA ASP A 385 4.03 24.15 -16.25
C ASP A 385 4.29 25.62 -16.54
N MET A 386 4.46 25.95 -17.82
CA MET A 386 4.80 27.31 -18.24
C MET A 386 3.67 28.33 -17.99
N ASN A 387 2.45 27.87 -17.71
CA ASN A 387 1.32 28.76 -17.47
C ASN A 387 1.33 29.36 -16.05
N ASP A 388 1.71 28.55 -15.04
CA ASP A 388 1.60 28.95 -13.64
C ASP A 388 2.83 28.61 -12.79
N GLY A 389 3.87 28.02 -13.39
CA GLY A 389 5.12 27.66 -12.71
C GLY A 389 5.02 26.43 -11.79
N THR A 390 3.95 25.64 -11.88
CA THR A 390 3.80 24.39 -11.11
C THR A 390 4.89 23.39 -11.52
N LEU A 391 5.62 22.87 -10.54
CA LEU A 391 6.52 21.74 -10.72
C LEU A 391 5.72 20.45 -10.74
N ILE A 392 5.86 19.65 -11.78
CA ILE A 392 5.19 18.36 -11.94
C ILE A 392 6.25 17.27 -12.02
N ILE A 393 6.28 16.39 -11.02
CA ILE A 393 7.15 15.21 -11.06
C ILE A 393 6.45 14.15 -11.89
N TYR A 394 7.06 13.77 -13.02
CA TYR A 394 6.40 12.92 -14.01
C TYR A 394 7.02 11.52 -14.15
N ARG A 395 8.22 11.29 -13.60
CA ARG A 395 8.91 10.00 -13.69
C ARG A 395 9.79 9.80 -12.46
N GLU A 396 9.92 8.54 -12.05
CA GLU A 396 10.73 8.11 -10.92
C GLU A 396 11.55 6.87 -11.29
N LEU A 397 12.83 6.87 -10.93
CA LEU A 397 13.66 5.67 -10.79
C LEU A 397 13.99 5.51 -9.31
N TYR A 398 13.73 4.34 -8.75
CA TYR A 398 14.00 4.02 -7.34
C TYR A 398 14.56 2.61 -7.26
N LYS A 399 15.88 2.47 -7.02
CA LYS A 399 16.54 1.16 -7.12
C LYS A 399 17.81 1.11 -6.29
N LYS A 400 18.06 -0.03 -5.65
CA LYS A 400 19.23 -0.32 -4.81
C LYS A 400 20.33 -1.05 -5.57
N GLY A 401 21.59 -0.88 -5.11
CA GLY A 401 22.73 -1.68 -5.55
C GLY A 401 23.27 -1.33 -6.94
N LEU A 402 23.06 -0.08 -7.40
CA LEU A 402 23.57 0.38 -8.68
C LEU A 402 24.92 1.09 -8.52
N THR A 403 25.90 0.72 -9.34
CA THR A 403 27.11 1.53 -9.54
C THR A 403 26.80 2.83 -10.28
N GLY A 404 27.72 3.79 -10.28
CA GLY A 404 27.54 5.05 -11.03
C GLY A 404 27.34 4.83 -12.54
N GLU A 405 28.04 3.87 -13.13
CA GLU A 405 27.93 3.51 -14.54
C GLU A 405 26.56 2.88 -14.86
N GLU A 406 26.10 1.93 -14.02
CA GLU A 406 24.81 1.27 -14.20
C GLU A 406 23.64 2.26 -14.02
N LEU A 407 23.73 3.12 -13.00
CA LEU A 407 22.76 4.18 -12.80
C LEU A 407 22.70 5.12 -14.01
N GLY A 408 23.87 5.54 -14.53
CA GLY A 408 23.96 6.39 -15.71
C GLY A 408 23.35 5.75 -16.96
N ALA A 409 23.61 4.47 -17.19
CA ALA A 409 23.01 3.74 -18.30
C ALA A 409 21.47 3.67 -18.19
N ILE A 410 20.93 3.33 -17.01
CA ILE A 410 19.48 3.25 -16.80
C ILE A 410 18.82 4.63 -16.97
N ILE A 411 19.40 5.69 -16.41
CA ILE A 411 18.90 7.06 -16.59
C ILE A 411 18.91 7.44 -18.08
N GLY A 412 19.98 7.11 -18.82
CA GLY A 412 20.08 7.34 -20.24
C GLY A 412 19.00 6.63 -21.05
N ASP A 413 18.76 5.35 -20.76
CA ASP A 413 17.70 4.57 -21.40
C ASP A 413 16.29 5.13 -21.12
N MET A 414 16.05 5.59 -19.89
CA MET A 414 14.77 6.23 -19.51
C MET A 414 14.58 7.61 -20.15
N GLU A 415 15.65 8.30 -20.54
CA GLU A 415 15.61 9.61 -21.20
C GLU A 415 15.51 9.53 -22.72
N LEU A 416 15.58 8.33 -23.34
CA LEU A 416 15.43 8.17 -24.80
C LEU A 416 14.09 8.68 -25.36
N VAL A 417 13.07 8.74 -24.49
CA VAL A 417 11.74 9.27 -24.86
C VAL A 417 11.61 10.78 -24.65
N ASP A 418 12.62 11.42 -24.04
CA ASP A 418 12.61 12.87 -23.83
C ASP A 418 13.15 13.59 -25.09
N PRO A 419 12.62 14.78 -25.45
CA PRO A 419 12.99 15.47 -26.66
C PRO A 419 14.43 16.03 -26.62
N PHE A 420 15.03 16.10 -25.44
CA PHE A 420 16.40 16.60 -25.21
C PHE A 420 16.97 16.03 -23.92
N SER A 421 18.31 16.07 -23.77
CA SER A 421 19.00 15.67 -22.53
C SER A 421 18.52 16.52 -21.34
N VAL A 422 17.97 15.89 -20.33
CA VAL A 422 17.40 16.57 -19.14
C VAL A 422 18.54 17.01 -18.21
N PRO A 423 18.73 18.32 -17.97
CA PRO A 423 19.71 18.80 -17.01
C PRO A 423 19.28 18.45 -15.59
N GLY A 424 20.25 18.26 -14.68
CA GLY A 424 19.92 17.84 -13.33
C GLY A 424 20.92 18.23 -12.26
N VAL A 425 20.58 17.83 -11.07
CA VAL A 425 21.41 17.97 -9.88
C VAL A 425 21.61 16.61 -9.21
N LEU A 426 22.80 16.42 -8.67
CA LEU A 426 23.21 15.20 -7.99
C LEU A 426 23.70 15.53 -6.59
N ASP A 427 23.37 14.68 -5.62
CA ASP A 427 23.90 14.79 -4.27
C ASP A 427 25.40 15.10 -4.26
N THR A 428 25.80 15.98 -3.35
CA THR A 428 27.21 16.40 -3.22
C THR A 428 28.12 15.27 -2.74
N ALA A 429 27.63 14.30 -1.99
CA ALA A 429 28.40 13.14 -1.54
C ALA A 429 28.84 12.26 -2.71
N ALA A 430 28.04 12.15 -3.76
CA ALA A 430 28.36 11.39 -4.98
C ALA A 430 29.54 11.95 -5.79
N TRP A 431 29.99 13.17 -5.48
CA TRP A 431 31.17 13.81 -6.07
C TRP A 431 32.45 13.64 -5.23
N ALA A 432 32.33 13.01 -4.05
CA ALA A 432 33.48 12.71 -3.20
C ALA A 432 34.18 11.44 -3.69
N LYS A 433 35.51 11.42 -3.62
CA LYS A 433 36.29 10.21 -3.90
C LYS A 433 36.13 9.23 -2.73
N THR A 434 35.58 8.06 -3.00
CA THR A 434 35.38 6.99 -2.02
C THR A 434 36.48 5.92 -2.02
N GLY A 435 37.49 6.08 -2.89
CA GLY A 435 38.63 5.16 -3.04
C GLY A 435 39.89 5.83 -3.60
N THR A 436 40.98 5.10 -3.65
CA THR A 436 42.27 5.56 -4.18
C THR A 436 42.33 5.60 -5.71
N THR A 437 41.46 4.83 -6.38
CA THR A 437 41.43 4.68 -7.85
C THR A 437 40.01 4.65 -8.37
N GLY A 438 39.77 5.27 -9.53
CA GLY A 438 38.49 5.27 -10.23
C GLY A 438 37.78 6.63 -10.21
N PRO A 439 36.77 6.81 -11.09
CA PRO A 439 35.95 8.01 -11.12
C PRO A 439 35.02 8.07 -9.92
N THR A 440 34.65 9.27 -9.50
CA THR A 440 33.52 9.46 -8.59
C THR A 440 32.22 9.08 -9.28
N VAL A 441 31.16 8.81 -8.51
CA VAL A 441 29.82 8.53 -9.08
C VAL A 441 29.37 9.69 -9.98
N GLY A 442 29.56 10.93 -9.53
CA GLY A 442 29.24 12.11 -10.33
C GLY A 442 30.01 12.16 -11.65
N GLU A 443 31.32 11.82 -11.64
CA GLU A 443 32.12 11.74 -12.86
C GLU A 443 31.67 10.61 -13.78
N ALA A 444 31.26 9.45 -13.23
CA ALA A 444 30.73 8.34 -14.02
C ALA A 444 29.42 8.73 -14.75
N LEU A 445 28.50 9.38 -14.05
CA LEU A 445 27.26 9.89 -14.63
C LEU A 445 27.51 10.96 -15.71
N VAL A 446 28.48 11.86 -15.50
CA VAL A 446 28.86 12.88 -16.51
C VAL A 446 29.49 12.22 -17.73
N ARG A 447 30.34 11.19 -17.54
CA ARG A 447 30.90 10.40 -18.67
C ARG A 447 29.83 9.65 -19.46
N ALA A 448 28.75 9.21 -18.78
CA ALA A 448 27.59 8.62 -19.43
C ALA A 448 26.73 9.66 -20.22
N GLY A 449 27.13 10.93 -20.24
CA GLY A 449 26.48 12.00 -21.04
C GLY A 449 25.46 12.83 -20.26
N HIS A 450 25.29 12.63 -18.95
CA HIS A 450 24.33 13.41 -18.17
C HIS A 450 24.88 14.79 -17.80
N LYS A 451 24.04 15.82 -18.02
CA LYS A 451 24.34 17.20 -17.63
C LYS A 451 23.98 17.43 -16.17
N LEU A 452 24.95 17.24 -15.28
CA LEU A 452 24.72 17.31 -13.84
C LEU A 452 25.56 18.40 -13.18
N ARG A 453 25.00 19.02 -12.15
CA ARG A 453 25.70 19.91 -11.22
C ARG A 453 25.50 19.42 -9.79
N ARG A 454 26.31 19.94 -8.87
CA ARG A 454 26.18 19.63 -7.45
C ARG A 454 24.89 20.23 -6.88
N ALA A 455 24.17 19.46 -6.07
CA ALA A 455 22.97 19.91 -5.39
C ALA A 455 23.30 20.85 -4.22
N ASP A 456 22.36 21.71 -3.87
CA ASP A 456 22.38 22.41 -2.58
C ASP A 456 21.95 21.44 -1.48
N LYS A 457 22.81 21.28 -0.47
CA LYS A 457 22.59 20.33 0.62
C LYS A 457 21.92 20.89 1.87
N ASN A 458 21.47 22.15 1.85
CA ASN A 458 20.81 22.75 3.01
C ASN A 458 19.46 22.06 3.28
N ARG A 459 19.45 21.14 4.25
CA ARG A 459 18.28 20.30 4.55
C ARG A 459 17.11 21.10 5.10
N ILE A 460 17.36 21.98 6.07
CA ILE A 460 16.31 22.77 6.74
C ILE A 460 15.64 23.71 5.73
N GLN A 461 16.44 24.45 4.97
CA GLN A 461 15.89 25.33 3.94
C GLN A 461 15.14 24.57 2.87
N GLY A 462 15.66 23.39 2.48
CA GLY A 462 15.01 22.50 1.51
C GLY A 462 13.64 22.01 1.99
N LYS A 463 13.54 21.58 3.25
CA LYS A 463 12.27 21.20 3.86
C LYS A 463 11.26 22.36 3.83
N ILE A 464 11.69 23.56 4.24
CA ILE A 464 10.83 24.76 4.20
C ILE A 464 10.34 25.02 2.76
N GLN A 465 11.22 24.89 1.75
CA GLN A 465 10.81 25.06 0.37
C GLN A 465 9.78 24.01 -0.08
N ILE A 466 9.93 22.74 0.33
CA ILE A 466 8.92 21.72 0.03
C ILE A 466 7.57 22.07 0.64
N HIS A 467 7.52 22.53 1.91
CA HIS A 467 6.29 23.03 2.51
C HIS A 467 5.64 24.14 1.67
N GLU A 468 6.43 25.10 1.18
CA GLU A 468 5.92 26.18 0.32
C GLU A 468 5.41 25.66 -1.04
N PHE A 469 6.01 24.59 -1.58
CA PHE A 469 5.57 23.97 -2.82
C PHE A 469 4.29 23.13 -2.66
N LEU A 470 4.06 22.58 -1.48
CA LEU A 470 2.85 21.83 -1.16
C LEU A 470 1.63 22.72 -0.86
N LYS A 471 1.83 24.00 -0.53
CA LYS A 471 0.70 24.90 -0.26
C LYS A 471 -0.19 25.10 -1.49
N VAL A 472 -1.49 24.96 -1.27
CA VAL A 472 -2.50 25.24 -2.28
C VAL A 472 -2.62 26.74 -2.46
N ARG A 473 -2.50 27.22 -3.69
CA ARG A 473 -2.62 28.63 -4.07
C ARG A 473 -4.09 29.04 -4.18
N GLU A 474 -4.35 30.33 -4.32
CA GLU A 474 -5.70 30.89 -4.50
C GLU A 474 -6.46 30.31 -5.69
N ASN A 475 -5.74 29.87 -6.72
CA ASN A 475 -6.32 29.18 -7.89
C ASN A 475 -6.71 27.71 -7.62
N GLY A 476 -6.60 27.23 -6.38
CA GLY A 476 -6.90 25.85 -5.98
C GLY A 476 -5.84 24.82 -6.35
N ARG A 477 -4.69 25.24 -6.95
CA ARG A 477 -3.64 24.34 -7.40
C ARG A 477 -2.35 24.53 -6.56
N PRO A 478 -1.69 23.43 -6.10
CA PRO A 478 -0.40 23.54 -5.40
C PRO A 478 0.73 23.88 -6.38
N LYS A 479 1.90 24.30 -5.85
CA LYS A 479 3.10 24.51 -6.66
C LYS A 479 3.82 23.20 -7.02
N LEU A 480 3.51 22.10 -6.35
CA LEU A 480 4.03 20.75 -6.62
C LEU A 480 2.89 19.80 -6.92
N GLN A 481 2.96 19.13 -8.05
CA GLN A 481 2.12 17.99 -8.39
C GLN A 481 2.98 16.79 -8.79
N ILE A 482 2.45 15.59 -8.61
CA ILE A 482 3.19 14.34 -8.80
C ILE A 482 2.30 13.38 -9.61
N PHE A 483 2.86 12.78 -10.65
CA PHE A 483 2.14 11.71 -11.35
C PHE A 483 1.99 10.49 -10.45
N ASN A 484 0.86 9.83 -10.51
CA ASN A 484 0.59 8.59 -9.76
C ASN A 484 1.56 7.44 -10.11
N THR A 485 2.39 7.61 -11.13
CA THR A 485 3.48 6.71 -11.52
C THR A 485 4.76 6.88 -10.71
N CYS A 486 4.79 7.79 -9.72
CA CYS A 486 5.90 8.03 -8.81
C CYS A 486 5.57 7.56 -7.37
N PRO A 487 5.37 6.25 -7.14
CA PRO A 487 4.83 5.72 -5.89
C PRO A 487 5.76 5.91 -4.68
N ASN A 488 7.09 5.90 -4.89
CA ASN A 488 8.04 6.04 -3.78
C ASN A 488 8.07 7.47 -3.25
N LEU A 489 8.08 8.48 -4.13
CA LEU A 489 7.99 9.87 -3.70
C LEU A 489 6.67 10.15 -2.97
N ILE A 490 5.55 9.64 -3.49
CA ILE A 490 4.24 9.79 -2.85
C ILE A 490 4.26 9.17 -1.45
N ARG A 491 4.79 7.95 -1.31
CA ARG A 491 4.92 7.25 -0.03
C ARG A 491 5.79 8.02 0.96
N GLU A 492 6.97 8.49 0.54
CA GLU A 492 7.88 9.20 1.42
C GLU A 492 7.30 10.52 1.91
N LEU A 493 6.69 11.32 1.04
CA LEU A 493 6.04 12.58 1.46
C LEU A 493 4.88 12.36 2.45
N GLN A 494 4.18 11.23 2.36
CA GLN A 494 3.11 10.88 3.30
C GLN A 494 3.63 10.40 4.66
N SER A 495 4.79 9.75 4.70
CA SER A 495 5.20 8.96 5.85
C SER A 495 6.51 9.40 6.51
N ILE A 496 7.34 10.21 5.86
CA ILE A 496 8.63 10.63 6.42
C ILE A 496 8.45 11.40 7.73
N PRO A 497 8.99 10.92 8.87
CA PRO A 497 8.78 11.56 10.15
C PRO A 497 9.73 12.74 10.35
N LEU A 498 9.35 13.62 11.27
CA LEU A 498 10.25 14.63 11.81
C LEU A 498 11.38 13.98 12.61
N SER A 499 12.58 14.53 12.54
CA SER A 499 13.70 14.10 13.36
C SER A 499 13.39 14.30 14.85
N LYS A 500 13.65 13.28 15.65
CA LYS A 500 13.47 13.35 17.12
C LYS A 500 14.46 14.27 17.80
N THR A 501 15.64 14.45 17.20
CA THR A 501 16.73 15.29 17.74
C THR A 501 16.70 16.71 17.20
N ASN A 502 16.19 16.91 15.98
CA ASN A 502 16.04 18.21 15.36
C ASN A 502 14.68 18.31 14.64
N PRO A 503 13.62 18.80 15.28
CA PRO A 503 12.28 18.88 14.67
C PRO A 503 12.20 19.78 13.42
N GLU A 504 13.22 20.60 13.16
CA GLU A 504 13.30 21.39 11.92
C GLU A 504 13.71 20.58 10.70
N ASP A 505 14.24 19.35 10.89
CA ASP A 505 14.61 18.41 9.81
C ASP A 505 13.71 17.17 9.83
N VAL A 506 13.82 16.35 8.79
CA VAL A 506 13.23 15.01 8.72
C VAL A 506 14.16 13.98 9.37
N ASP A 507 13.63 12.82 9.75
CA ASP A 507 14.43 11.72 10.28
C ASP A 507 15.23 11.04 9.15
N THR A 508 16.54 11.17 9.21
CA THR A 508 17.49 10.59 8.22
C THR A 508 17.65 9.06 8.35
N HIS A 509 17.07 8.44 9.38
CA HIS A 509 17.01 6.98 9.50
C HIS A 509 15.79 6.37 8.79
N ALA A 510 14.84 7.20 8.40
CA ALA A 510 13.71 6.79 7.57
C ALA A 510 14.13 6.71 6.09
N SER A 511 13.27 6.12 5.25
CA SER A 511 13.47 6.15 3.81
C SER A 511 13.22 7.59 3.32
N ASP A 512 14.27 8.29 2.91
CA ASP A 512 14.24 9.71 2.52
C ASP A 512 14.84 9.99 1.13
N HIS A 513 15.07 8.93 0.32
CA HIS A 513 15.80 9.03 -0.94
C HIS A 513 15.03 9.81 -2.03
N ALA A 514 13.72 9.57 -2.16
CA ALA A 514 12.90 10.31 -3.12
C ALA A 514 12.65 11.75 -2.62
N TYR A 515 12.46 11.92 -1.31
CA TYR A 515 12.40 13.22 -0.67
C TYR A 515 13.68 14.03 -0.92
N ASP A 516 14.87 13.44 -0.74
CA ASP A 516 16.15 14.12 -0.94
C ASP A 516 16.36 14.47 -2.42
N ALA A 517 16.03 13.57 -3.34
CA ALA A 517 16.07 13.87 -4.78
C ALA A 517 15.15 15.06 -5.16
N LEU A 518 13.93 15.12 -4.59
CA LEU A 518 13.00 16.25 -4.74
C LEU A 518 13.58 17.53 -4.14
N ARG A 519 14.11 17.44 -2.93
CA ARG A 519 14.74 18.57 -2.22
C ARG A 519 15.88 19.17 -3.02
N TYR A 520 16.78 18.33 -3.53
CA TYR A 520 17.88 18.77 -4.39
C TYR A 520 17.37 19.48 -5.64
N MET A 521 16.35 18.95 -6.27
CA MET A 521 15.74 19.55 -7.46
C MET A 521 15.15 20.93 -7.13
N ILE A 522 14.37 21.07 -6.07
CA ILE A 522 13.71 22.33 -5.70
C ILE A 522 14.74 23.39 -5.29
N MET A 523 15.72 23.03 -4.45
CA MET A 523 16.75 23.95 -3.96
C MET A 523 17.70 24.46 -5.04
N SER A 524 17.94 23.67 -6.06
CA SER A 524 18.91 24.00 -7.12
C SER A 524 18.29 24.71 -8.31
N ARG A 525 16.98 24.97 -8.27
CA ARG A 525 16.32 25.74 -9.35
C ARG A 525 16.65 27.22 -9.22
N PRO A 526 16.93 27.92 -10.33
CA PRO A 526 16.86 29.37 -10.30
C PRO A 526 15.44 29.77 -9.86
N LYS A 527 15.33 30.79 -9.03
CA LYS A 527 14.02 31.37 -8.67
C LYS A 527 13.33 31.75 -9.97
N MET A 528 12.29 31.00 -10.33
CA MET A 528 11.45 31.40 -11.46
C MET A 528 10.59 32.56 -10.99
N GLU A 529 10.99 33.76 -11.41
CA GLU A 529 10.10 34.90 -11.39
C GLU A 529 8.95 34.60 -12.36
N SER A 530 7.73 34.83 -11.94
CA SER A 530 6.57 34.75 -12.83
C SER A 530 6.81 35.66 -14.05
N PRO A 531 6.18 35.40 -15.21
CA PRO A 531 6.27 36.31 -16.36
C PRO A 531 5.96 37.76 -15.97
N LEU A 532 5.07 38.00 -15.01
CA LEU A 532 4.76 39.32 -14.47
C LEU A 532 5.90 39.88 -13.59
N GLU A 533 6.60 39.05 -12.82
CA GLU A 533 7.77 39.47 -12.03
C GLU A 533 8.98 39.74 -12.93
N ARG A 534 9.20 38.94 -14.00
CA ARG A 534 10.20 39.24 -15.06
C ARG A 534 9.91 40.56 -15.74
N LEU A 535 8.66 40.88 -16.04
CA LEU A 535 8.26 42.16 -16.61
C LEU A 535 8.43 43.32 -15.62
N ARG A 536 8.25 43.11 -14.32
CA ARG A 536 8.53 44.13 -13.27
C ARG A 536 10.02 44.30 -13.00
N GLY A 537 10.83 43.26 -13.16
CA GLY A 537 12.30 43.29 -13.00
C GLY A 537 13.06 43.96 -14.15
N ILE A 538 12.44 44.14 -15.31
CA ILE A 538 12.99 44.93 -16.40
C ILE A 538 12.83 46.43 -16.04
N LYS A 539 13.66 46.92 -15.12
CA LYS A 539 13.98 48.34 -15.12
C LYS A 539 14.62 48.65 -16.47
N ARG A 540 13.84 49.25 -17.38
CA ARG A 540 14.42 49.96 -18.50
C ARG A 540 15.27 51.06 -17.90
N GLU A 541 16.57 50.85 -17.80
CA GLU A 541 17.52 51.94 -17.88
C GLU A 541 17.36 52.54 -19.27
N ILE A 542 16.49 53.54 -19.35
CA ILE A 542 16.46 54.43 -20.49
C ILE A 542 17.75 55.22 -20.35
N HIS A 543 18.84 54.80 -20.98
CA HIS A 543 19.95 55.64 -21.29
C HIS A 543 19.41 56.71 -22.28
N LEU A 544 18.98 57.84 -21.70
CA LEU A 544 18.89 59.06 -22.49
C LEU A 544 20.33 59.40 -22.90
N PRO A 545 20.65 59.50 -24.21
CA PRO A 545 21.93 60.00 -24.62
C PRO A 545 22.06 61.42 -24.10
N SER A 546 23.06 61.65 -23.23
CA SER A 546 23.50 62.97 -22.89
C SER A 546 24.24 63.57 -24.09
N ASP A 547 23.50 64.05 -25.04
CA ASP A 547 24.07 64.86 -26.11
C ASP A 547 23.68 66.31 -25.86
N SER A 548 24.59 67.01 -25.21
CA SER A 548 24.52 68.43 -24.93
C SER A 548 25.26 69.20 -26.04
N THR A 549 24.95 68.97 -27.29
CA THR A 549 25.48 69.74 -28.42
C THR A 549 24.40 70.02 -29.44
N PHE A 550 23.51 70.94 -29.11
CA PHE A 550 22.96 71.89 -30.09
C PHE A 550 22.54 73.14 -29.30
N GLY A 551 23.49 74.05 -29.25
CA GLY A 551 23.17 75.44 -29.08
C GLY A 551 22.66 75.97 -30.40
N TYR A 552 21.51 76.56 -30.39
CA TYR A 552 21.04 77.86 -30.91
C TYR A 552 19.55 77.94 -30.53
#